data_b8a47ae02b50cfb50f314adbf9b6e763
#
_entry.id   b8a47ae02b50cfb50f314adbf9b6e763
#
_cell.length_a   1.000
_cell.length_b   1.000
_cell.length_c   1.000
_cell.angle_alpha   90.00
_cell.angle_beta   90.00
_cell.angle_gamma   90.00
#
_symmetry.space_group_name_H-M   'P 1'
#
loop_
_entity.id
_entity.type
_entity.pdbx_description
1 polymer ?
#
loop_
_entity_poly.entity_id
_entity_poly.type
_entity_poly.pdbx_seq_one_letter_code
_entity_poly.pdbx_strand_id
1 'polypeptide(L)'
;MGLGISSQSFAVDKAAFVYIGPTSDHGWTYSHDQGRIKAEKALGGKFKTTYIENVPETADAERVIRNLAQQGNKVIFATSFGYMNQMEKVAKQFPNTVFMHATGYKQGKNLGIYDVRTYEGAYMLGVVAGQTTKTNTLGVVASFPIPEVVRNINAYTLGAQSVNPKVKTKVIWVNSWFNPGKERDAALALISQKADVLMQNTDSPAVVQAAQQKGIYAFGWDSDMSKFGPKAHLAASVLHWEKIYTPAMQQVANKTWKPAALWYGVKQDAVKIENFGPAVPAKVKQSALNAQSAIHKGTLHPFQGPIYKQDGTLVIAKGGKMTDEALGKMNFYVKGVEGSLPK
;
A
#
# COMPACT_ATOMS: atom_id res chain seq x y z
N MET A 1 -54.51 -25.54 7.14
CA MET A 1 -53.97 -24.25 6.70
C MET A 1 -52.47 -24.32 6.77
N GLY A 2 -51.81 -24.51 5.63
CA GLY A 2 -50.35 -24.54 5.55
C GLY A 2 -49.82 -23.13 5.35
N LEU A 3 -49.09 -22.62 6.32
CA LEU A 3 -48.35 -21.38 6.18
C LEU A 3 -47.15 -21.63 5.25
N GLY A 4 -47.28 -21.20 4.00
CA GLY A 4 -46.19 -21.15 3.06
C GLY A 4 -45.16 -20.09 3.50
N ILE A 5 -44.00 -20.52 4.00
CA ILE A 5 -42.86 -19.67 4.22
C ILE A 5 -42.28 -19.36 2.83
N SER A 6 -42.62 -18.20 2.26
CA SER A 6 -41.96 -17.73 1.07
C SER A 6 -40.51 -17.35 1.44
N SER A 7 -39.55 -18.18 1.08
CA SER A 7 -38.15 -17.83 1.10
C SER A 7 -37.94 -16.70 0.09
N GLN A 8 -37.84 -15.46 0.57
CA GLN A 8 -37.35 -14.37 -0.25
C GLN A 8 -35.91 -14.68 -0.64
N SER A 9 -35.73 -15.11 -1.89
CA SER A 9 -34.42 -15.17 -2.52
C SER A 9 -33.92 -13.72 -2.68
N PHE A 10 -33.06 -13.27 -1.80
CA PHE A 10 -32.36 -12.00 -2.00
C PHE A 10 -31.46 -12.17 -3.22
N ALA A 11 -31.69 -11.34 -4.23
CA ALA A 11 -30.79 -11.29 -5.38
C ALA A 11 -29.36 -10.95 -4.90
N VAL A 12 -28.38 -11.78 -5.28
CA VAL A 12 -26.97 -11.56 -4.93
C VAL A 12 -26.46 -10.34 -5.66
N ASP A 13 -26.01 -9.34 -4.93
CA ASP A 13 -25.42 -8.14 -5.51
C ASP A 13 -24.05 -8.47 -6.16
N LYS A 14 -23.66 -7.68 -7.16
CA LYS A 14 -22.39 -7.84 -7.87
C LYS A 14 -21.43 -6.70 -7.53
N ALA A 15 -20.18 -7.06 -7.29
CA ALA A 15 -19.08 -6.11 -7.19
C ALA A 15 -17.95 -6.51 -8.15
N ALA A 16 -17.27 -5.52 -8.73
CA ALA A 16 -16.17 -5.77 -9.64
C ALA A 16 -14.91 -5.01 -9.22
N PHE A 17 -13.76 -5.58 -9.55
CA PHE A 17 -12.44 -5.04 -9.26
C PHE A 17 -11.63 -4.91 -10.55
N VAL A 18 -10.92 -3.79 -10.70
CA VAL A 18 -10.06 -3.50 -11.83
C VAL A 18 -8.63 -3.35 -11.33
N TYR A 19 -7.76 -4.24 -11.75
CA TYR A 19 -6.38 -4.36 -11.28
C TYR A 19 -5.38 -3.95 -12.34
N ILE A 20 -4.33 -3.23 -11.92
CA ILE A 20 -3.23 -2.78 -12.78
C ILE A 20 -2.27 -3.92 -13.16
N GLY A 21 -2.03 -4.85 -12.26
CA GLY A 21 -1.13 -5.98 -12.44
C GLY A 21 -1.85 -7.33 -12.32
N PRO A 22 -1.10 -8.42 -12.38
CA PRO A 22 -1.64 -9.77 -12.20
C PRO A 22 -1.89 -10.06 -10.71
N THR A 23 -2.90 -10.86 -10.41
CA THR A 23 -3.18 -11.32 -9.02
C THR A 23 -2.07 -12.20 -8.43
N SER A 24 -1.11 -12.61 -9.25
CA SER A 24 0.07 -13.39 -8.88
C SER A 24 1.34 -12.55 -8.65
N ASP A 25 1.24 -11.22 -8.60
CA ASP A 25 2.38 -10.32 -8.37
C ASP A 25 2.99 -10.46 -6.97
N HIS A 26 2.19 -10.90 -6.01
CA HIS A 26 2.50 -10.99 -4.58
C HIS A 26 2.69 -9.64 -3.88
N GLY A 27 2.43 -8.52 -4.55
CA GLY A 27 2.47 -7.16 -4.03
C GLY A 27 1.10 -6.53 -3.99
N TRP A 28 0.98 -5.37 -4.65
CA TRP A 28 -0.21 -4.53 -4.65
C TRP A 28 -1.47 -5.25 -5.13
N THR A 29 -1.45 -5.81 -6.33
CA THR A 29 -2.63 -6.47 -6.91
C THR A 29 -3.03 -7.72 -6.12
N TYR A 30 -2.07 -8.54 -5.73
CA TYR A 30 -2.31 -9.70 -4.85
C TYR A 30 -2.98 -9.27 -3.54
N SER A 31 -2.47 -8.23 -2.89
CA SER A 31 -3.00 -7.70 -1.63
C SER A 31 -4.46 -7.24 -1.78
N HIS A 32 -4.77 -6.52 -2.86
CA HIS A 32 -6.14 -6.11 -3.19
C HIS A 32 -7.07 -7.31 -3.40
N ASP A 33 -6.59 -8.33 -4.14
CA ASP A 33 -7.38 -9.54 -4.39
C ASP A 33 -7.63 -10.35 -3.13
N GLN A 34 -6.66 -10.46 -2.22
CA GLN A 34 -6.87 -11.05 -0.91
C GLN A 34 -7.93 -10.29 -0.10
N GLY A 35 -7.91 -8.95 -0.16
CA GLY A 35 -8.93 -8.10 0.45
C GLY A 35 -10.32 -8.35 -0.14
N ARG A 36 -10.43 -8.48 -1.47
CA ARG A 36 -11.67 -8.85 -2.18
C ARG A 36 -12.23 -10.19 -1.70
N ILE A 37 -11.39 -11.23 -1.68
CA ILE A 37 -11.77 -12.58 -1.26
C ILE A 37 -12.28 -12.59 0.19
N LYS A 38 -11.56 -11.93 1.09
CA LYS A 38 -11.94 -11.81 2.50
C LYS A 38 -13.26 -11.03 2.67
N ALA A 39 -13.46 -9.95 1.90
CA ALA A 39 -14.70 -9.16 1.95
C ALA A 39 -15.90 -9.97 1.44
N GLU A 40 -15.77 -10.68 0.32
CA GLU A 40 -16.82 -11.55 -0.21
C GLU A 40 -17.22 -12.63 0.82
N LYS A 41 -16.23 -13.28 1.41
CA LYS A 41 -16.45 -14.29 2.47
C LYS A 41 -17.17 -13.70 3.69
N ALA A 42 -16.74 -12.52 4.15
CA ALA A 42 -17.31 -11.85 5.32
C ALA A 42 -18.80 -11.44 5.10
N LEU A 43 -19.18 -11.17 3.86
CA LEU A 43 -20.53 -10.77 3.50
C LEU A 43 -21.49 -11.96 3.29
N GLY A 44 -21.01 -13.20 3.44
CA GLY A 44 -21.85 -14.39 3.56
C GLY A 44 -22.82 -14.59 2.39
N GLY A 45 -22.38 -14.40 1.14
CA GLY A 45 -23.20 -14.61 -0.06
C GLY A 45 -24.06 -13.41 -0.49
N LYS A 46 -24.03 -12.28 0.22
CA LYS A 46 -24.71 -11.05 -0.20
C LYS A 46 -24.13 -10.43 -1.48
N PHE A 47 -22.84 -10.66 -1.73
CA PHE A 47 -22.14 -10.24 -2.93
C PHE A 47 -21.44 -11.40 -3.61
N LYS A 48 -21.45 -11.34 -4.95
CA LYS A 48 -20.52 -12.09 -5.80
C LYS A 48 -19.53 -11.09 -6.40
N THR A 49 -18.23 -11.35 -6.22
CA THR A 49 -17.20 -10.49 -6.76
C THR A 49 -16.56 -11.07 -8.01
N THR A 50 -16.17 -10.18 -8.94
CA THR A 50 -15.37 -10.49 -10.13
C THR A 50 -14.20 -9.52 -10.22
N TYR A 51 -13.19 -9.84 -11.02
CA TYR A 51 -12.08 -8.93 -11.27
C TYR A 51 -11.59 -9.03 -12.72
N ILE A 52 -10.94 -7.97 -13.18
CA ILE A 52 -10.19 -7.91 -14.42
C ILE A 52 -8.78 -7.43 -14.06
N GLU A 53 -7.77 -8.23 -14.38
CA GLU A 53 -6.37 -7.93 -14.10
C GLU A 53 -5.61 -7.44 -15.35
N ASN A 54 -4.42 -6.87 -15.14
CA ASN A 54 -3.56 -6.34 -16.22
C ASN A 54 -4.25 -5.28 -17.08
N VAL A 55 -5.07 -4.44 -16.46
CA VAL A 55 -5.74 -3.34 -17.17
C VAL A 55 -4.80 -2.13 -17.19
N PRO A 56 -4.31 -1.69 -18.36
CA PRO A 56 -3.41 -0.54 -18.44
C PRO A 56 -4.13 0.78 -18.09
N GLU A 57 -3.40 1.75 -17.55
CA GLU A 57 -3.90 3.08 -17.17
C GLU A 57 -4.15 3.99 -18.38
N THR A 58 -4.80 3.46 -19.41
CA THR A 58 -5.10 4.10 -20.68
C THR A 58 -6.61 4.17 -20.94
N ALA A 59 -7.01 4.45 -22.16
CA ALA A 59 -8.42 4.39 -22.59
C ALA A 59 -9.05 2.99 -22.38
N ASP A 60 -8.24 1.93 -22.33
CA ASP A 60 -8.74 0.59 -22.04
C ASP A 60 -9.37 0.48 -20.66
N ALA A 61 -8.83 1.17 -19.65
CA ALA A 61 -9.43 1.20 -18.32
C ALA A 61 -10.85 1.79 -18.36
N GLU A 62 -11.08 2.87 -19.13
CA GLU A 62 -12.42 3.43 -19.28
C GLU A 62 -13.39 2.40 -19.86
N ARG A 63 -12.97 1.69 -20.91
CA ARG A 63 -13.79 0.66 -21.56
C ARG A 63 -14.13 -0.49 -20.61
N VAL A 64 -13.14 -0.98 -19.86
CA VAL A 64 -13.33 -2.05 -18.87
C VAL A 64 -14.29 -1.61 -17.77
N ILE A 65 -14.08 -0.44 -17.17
CA ILE A 65 -14.92 0.08 -16.08
C ILE A 65 -16.36 0.29 -16.56
N ARG A 66 -16.55 0.82 -17.78
CA ARG A 66 -17.86 1.01 -18.41
C ARG A 66 -18.60 -0.32 -18.60
N ASN A 67 -17.91 -1.32 -19.15
CA ASN A 67 -18.50 -2.65 -19.37
C ASN A 67 -18.92 -3.29 -18.04
N LEU A 68 -18.12 -3.16 -16.98
CA LEU A 68 -18.48 -3.67 -15.66
C LEU A 68 -19.71 -2.96 -15.09
N ALA A 69 -19.84 -1.64 -15.29
CA ALA A 69 -21.03 -0.89 -14.90
C ALA A 69 -22.29 -1.36 -15.68
N GLN A 70 -22.17 -1.57 -17.00
CA GLN A 70 -23.25 -2.08 -17.84
C GLN A 70 -23.69 -3.51 -17.44
N GLN A 71 -22.78 -4.33 -16.89
CA GLN A 71 -23.10 -5.67 -16.38
C GLN A 71 -23.89 -5.66 -15.06
N GLY A 72 -24.22 -4.47 -14.54
CA GLY A 72 -25.03 -4.31 -13.34
C GLY A 72 -24.28 -4.49 -12.03
N ASN A 73 -22.96 -4.30 -12.01
CA ASN A 73 -22.23 -4.26 -10.77
C ASN A 73 -22.69 -3.07 -9.92
N LYS A 74 -23.00 -3.31 -8.64
CA LYS A 74 -23.45 -2.28 -7.70
C LYS A 74 -22.32 -1.40 -7.22
N VAL A 75 -21.11 -1.96 -7.13
CA VAL A 75 -19.89 -1.24 -6.78
C VAL A 75 -18.74 -1.73 -7.65
N ILE A 76 -17.89 -0.80 -8.09
CA ILE A 76 -16.69 -1.06 -8.87
C ILE A 76 -15.50 -0.41 -8.15
N PHE A 77 -14.51 -1.23 -7.80
CA PHE A 77 -13.24 -0.80 -7.22
C PHE A 77 -12.17 -0.78 -8.31
N ALA A 78 -11.47 0.32 -8.47
CA ALA A 78 -10.32 0.43 -9.35
C ALA A 78 -9.07 0.79 -8.53
N THR A 79 -8.03 -0.01 -8.67
CA THR A 79 -6.94 -0.12 -7.69
C THR A 79 -5.64 0.53 -8.14
N SER A 80 -5.69 1.54 -9.02
CA SER A 80 -4.48 2.27 -9.40
C SER A 80 -4.75 3.76 -9.59
N PHE A 81 -3.75 4.57 -9.25
CA PHE A 81 -3.79 6.04 -9.34
C PHE A 81 -4.20 6.53 -10.74
N GLY A 82 -3.65 5.94 -11.80
CA GLY A 82 -3.89 6.36 -13.16
C GLY A 82 -5.30 6.09 -13.69
N TYR A 83 -6.16 5.38 -12.97
CA TYR A 83 -7.57 5.18 -13.34
C TYR A 83 -8.48 6.36 -13.00
N MET A 84 -7.96 7.41 -12.37
CA MET A 84 -8.76 8.50 -11.79
C MET A 84 -9.69 9.20 -12.80
N ASN A 85 -9.17 9.58 -13.96
CA ASN A 85 -9.96 10.29 -14.98
C ASN A 85 -11.01 9.37 -15.63
N GLN A 86 -10.65 8.12 -15.85
CA GLN A 86 -11.54 7.11 -16.41
C GLN A 86 -12.69 6.79 -15.46
N MET A 87 -12.40 6.64 -14.16
CA MET A 87 -13.41 6.43 -13.13
C MET A 87 -14.37 7.62 -13.03
N GLU A 88 -13.85 8.85 -12.98
CA GLU A 88 -14.67 10.06 -12.92
C GLU A 88 -15.61 10.16 -14.13
N LYS A 89 -15.10 9.88 -15.33
CA LYS A 89 -15.89 9.97 -16.56
C LYS A 89 -17.00 8.91 -16.61
N VAL A 90 -16.71 7.67 -16.21
CA VAL A 90 -17.71 6.59 -16.20
C VAL A 90 -18.71 6.78 -15.08
N ALA A 91 -18.31 7.20 -13.89
CA ALA A 91 -19.20 7.44 -12.76
C ALA A 91 -20.35 8.41 -13.09
N LYS A 92 -20.07 9.46 -13.87
CA LYS A 92 -21.08 10.42 -14.33
C LYS A 92 -22.17 9.80 -15.21
N GLN A 93 -21.86 8.69 -15.90
CA GLN A 93 -22.77 8.00 -16.84
C GLN A 93 -23.60 6.90 -16.16
N PHE A 94 -23.16 6.42 -14.99
CA PHE A 94 -23.81 5.33 -14.26
C PHE A 94 -24.15 5.75 -12.82
N PRO A 95 -25.14 6.64 -12.64
CA PRO A 95 -25.43 7.23 -11.32
C PRO A 95 -25.92 6.22 -10.27
N ASN A 96 -26.38 5.03 -10.69
CA ASN A 96 -26.85 3.96 -9.81
C ASN A 96 -25.76 2.95 -9.44
N THR A 97 -24.53 3.11 -9.95
CA THR A 97 -23.36 2.30 -9.60
C THR A 97 -22.45 3.14 -8.70
N VAL A 98 -21.95 2.56 -7.63
CA VAL A 98 -20.92 3.16 -6.78
C VAL A 98 -19.54 2.88 -7.36
N PHE A 99 -18.70 3.87 -7.38
CA PHE A 99 -17.31 3.77 -7.83
C PHE A 99 -16.38 4.10 -6.67
N MET A 100 -15.38 3.25 -6.46
CA MET A 100 -14.37 3.40 -5.41
C MET A 100 -12.98 3.39 -6.06
N HIS A 101 -12.27 4.50 -5.99
CA HIS A 101 -10.97 4.68 -6.64
C HIS A 101 -9.85 4.71 -5.60
N ALA A 102 -8.87 3.80 -5.74
CA ALA A 102 -7.69 3.77 -4.88
C ALA A 102 -6.71 4.90 -5.23
N THR A 103 -6.10 5.49 -4.19
CA THR A 103 -5.00 6.47 -4.26
C THR A 103 -5.29 7.76 -5.02
N GLY A 104 -6.54 7.99 -5.46
CA GLY A 104 -6.95 9.21 -6.15
C GLY A 104 -7.32 10.37 -5.23
N TYR A 105 -7.70 11.50 -5.84
CA TYR A 105 -8.18 12.68 -5.11
C TYR A 105 -9.48 13.26 -5.66
N LYS A 106 -10.04 12.72 -6.75
CA LYS A 106 -11.31 13.17 -7.31
C LYS A 106 -12.47 12.39 -6.71
N GLN A 107 -13.51 13.12 -6.31
CA GLN A 107 -14.74 12.58 -5.77
C GLN A 107 -15.96 13.07 -6.57
N GLY A 108 -17.08 12.37 -6.44
CA GLY A 108 -18.35 12.70 -7.07
C GLY A 108 -19.53 12.13 -6.27
N LYS A 109 -20.76 12.34 -6.75
CA LYS A 109 -21.97 11.87 -6.04
C LYS A 109 -21.98 10.36 -5.78
N ASN A 110 -21.42 9.58 -6.70
CA ASN A 110 -21.29 8.13 -6.63
C ASN A 110 -19.83 7.65 -6.80
N LEU A 111 -18.86 8.54 -6.61
CA LEU A 111 -17.44 8.26 -6.66
C LEU A 111 -16.78 8.64 -5.33
N GLY A 112 -16.31 7.63 -4.60
CA GLY A 112 -15.46 7.77 -3.43
C GLY A 112 -14.01 7.42 -3.74
N ILE A 113 -13.11 7.88 -2.89
CA ILE A 113 -11.71 7.54 -2.95
C ILE A 113 -11.29 6.82 -1.67
N TYR A 114 -10.31 5.94 -1.80
CA TYR A 114 -9.74 5.24 -0.66
C TYR A 114 -8.25 5.02 -0.84
N ASP A 115 -7.56 4.96 0.27
CA ASP A 115 -6.14 4.69 0.33
C ASP A 115 -5.79 4.11 1.71
N VAL A 116 -4.60 3.53 1.83
CA VAL A 116 -4.02 3.13 3.10
C VAL A 116 -2.73 3.90 3.35
N ARG A 117 -2.41 4.12 4.64
CA ARG A 117 -1.22 4.84 5.08
C ARG A 117 0.00 3.93 5.03
N THR A 118 0.40 3.54 3.80
CA THR A 118 1.54 2.66 3.54
C THR A 118 2.82 3.14 4.22
N TYR A 119 2.97 4.47 4.36
CA TYR A 119 4.10 5.08 5.05
C TYR A 119 4.20 4.72 6.54
N GLU A 120 3.09 4.36 7.20
CA GLU A 120 3.13 3.85 8.58
C GLU A 120 3.80 2.48 8.61
N GLY A 121 3.51 1.61 7.63
CA GLY A 121 4.19 0.35 7.41
C GLY A 121 5.68 0.55 7.13
N ALA A 122 6.01 1.43 6.19
CA ALA A 122 7.39 1.76 5.83
C ALA A 122 8.20 2.24 7.05
N TYR A 123 7.60 3.08 7.91
CA TYR A 123 8.25 3.52 9.16
C TYR A 123 8.58 2.33 10.08
N MET A 124 7.64 1.41 10.27
CA MET A 124 7.83 0.23 11.12
C MET A 124 8.91 -0.69 10.54
N LEU A 125 8.95 -0.89 9.21
CA LEU A 125 10.04 -1.61 8.54
C LEU A 125 11.38 -0.89 8.74
N GLY A 126 11.38 0.44 8.71
CA GLY A 126 12.55 1.27 9.01
C GLY A 126 13.11 1.01 10.42
N VAL A 127 12.25 0.90 11.43
CA VAL A 127 12.66 0.56 12.80
C VAL A 127 13.37 -0.79 12.86
N VAL A 128 12.91 -1.79 12.11
CA VAL A 128 13.60 -3.09 12.00
C VAL A 128 14.93 -2.93 11.27
N ALA A 129 14.94 -2.22 10.14
CA ALA A 129 16.12 -2.03 9.31
C ALA A 129 17.25 -1.32 10.04
N GLY A 130 16.93 -0.24 10.78
CA GLY A 130 17.92 0.54 11.53
C GLY A 130 18.63 -0.25 12.64
N GLN A 131 17.95 -1.25 13.23
CA GLN A 131 18.53 -2.14 14.22
C GLN A 131 19.24 -3.37 13.60
N THR A 132 19.00 -3.65 12.32
CA THR A 132 19.53 -4.84 11.62
C THR A 132 20.75 -4.52 10.78
N THR A 133 20.79 -3.33 10.15
CA THR A 133 21.89 -2.93 9.25
C THR A 133 23.25 -2.93 9.97
N LYS A 134 24.26 -3.42 9.28
CA LYS A 134 25.68 -3.40 9.70
C LYS A 134 26.45 -2.30 8.98
N THR A 135 26.04 -1.95 7.77
CA THR A 135 26.70 -0.93 6.94
C THR A 135 26.19 0.48 7.16
N ASN A 136 25.08 0.64 7.88
CA ASN A 136 24.28 1.87 7.98
C ASN A 136 23.76 2.36 6.61
N THR A 137 23.74 1.50 5.59
CA THR A 137 23.27 1.81 4.25
C THR A 137 22.06 0.94 3.94
N LEU A 138 20.92 1.57 3.81
CA LEU A 138 19.69 0.95 3.38
C LEU A 138 19.46 1.19 1.89
N GLY A 139 18.68 0.32 1.25
CA GLY A 139 18.29 0.49 -0.14
C GLY A 139 16.79 0.48 -0.32
N VAL A 140 16.29 1.27 -1.27
CA VAL A 140 14.89 1.23 -1.70
C VAL A 140 14.82 1.09 -3.21
N VAL A 141 14.14 0.04 -3.67
CA VAL A 141 13.69 -0.10 -5.06
C VAL A 141 12.33 0.59 -5.18
N ALA A 142 12.27 1.68 -5.94
CA ALA A 142 11.11 2.55 -6.02
C ALA A 142 10.49 2.53 -7.42
N SER A 143 9.15 2.58 -7.49
CA SER A 143 8.37 2.55 -8.73
C SER A 143 8.37 3.88 -9.47
N PHE A 144 7.47 4.80 -9.12
CA PHE A 144 7.32 6.12 -9.74
C PHE A 144 7.49 7.25 -8.71
N PRO A 145 8.05 8.40 -9.09
CA PRO A 145 8.33 9.52 -8.17
C PRO A 145 7.06 10.34 -7.84
N ILE A 146 6.03 9.67 -7.39
CA ILE A 146 4.78 10.28 -6.91
C ILE A 146 4.82 10.48 -5.39
N PRO A 147 3.99 11.37 -4.83
CA PRO A 147 3.99 11.70 -3.40
C PRO A 147 3.89 10.49 -2.47
N GLU A 148 3.12 9.47 -2.84
CA GLU A 148 2.98 8.24 -2.07
C GLU A 148 4.32 7.51 -1.90
N VAL A 149 5.04 7.29 -3.00
CA VAL A 149 6.32 6.55 -2.99
C VAL A 149 7.41 7.34 -2.28
N VAL A 150 7.46 8.66 -2.52
CA VAL A 150 8.39 9.57 -1.81
C VAL A 150 8.14 9.54 -0.30
N ARG A 151 6.88 9.54 0.10
CA ARG A 151 6.43 9.44 1.50
C ARG A 151 6.88 8.15 2.16
N ASN A 152 6.76 7.01 1.45
CA ASN A 152 7.20 5.71 1.94
C ASN A 152 8.73 5.66 2.14
N ILE A 153 9.51 6.16 1.19
CA ILE A 153 10.98 6.26 1.29
C ILE A 153 11.39 7.09 2.51
N ASN A 154 10.76 8.25 2.67
CA ASN A 154 11.03 9.15 3.78
C ASN A 154 10.66 8.52 5.13
N ALA A 155 9.50 7.88 5.24
CA ALA A 155 9.06 7.22 6.46
C ALA A 155 9.96 6.05 6.85
N TYR A 156 10.40 5.25 5.88
CA TYR A 156 11.37 4.18 6.10
C TYR A 156 12.68 4.72 6.67
N THR A 157 13.21 5.80 6.08
CA THR A 157 14.42 6.45 6.54
C THR A 157 14.26 7.01 7.97
N LEU A 158 13.15 7.72 8.24
CA LEU A 158 12.87 8.28 9.56
C LEU A 158 12.70 7.18 10.61
N GLY A 159 12.02 6.08 10.28
CA GLY A 159 11.90 4.92 11.15
C GLY A 159 13.24 4.31 11.51
N ALA A 160 14.13 4.15 10.52
CA ALA A 160 15.48 3.65 10.75
C ALA A 160 16.33 4.61 11.59
N GLN A 161 16.25 5.90 11.30
CA GLN A 161 17.00 6.93 12.06
C GLN A 161 16.50 7.11 13.49
N SER A 162 15.25 6.76 13.79
CA SER A 162 14.71 6.82 15.14
C SER A 162 15.44 5.88 16.13
N VAL A 163 16.08 4.83 15.61
CA VAL A 163 16.83 3.81 16.37
C VAL A 163 18.32 3.78 16.02
N ASN A 164 18.70 4.30 14.85
CA ASN A 164 20.09 4.38 14.39
C ASN A 164 20.30 5.66 13.56
N PRO A 165 20.67 6.78 14.19
CA PRO A 165 20.82 8.07 13.50
C PRO A 165 21.87 8.12 12.37
N LYS A 166 22.75 7.12 12.27
CA LYS A 166 23.79 7.04 11.23
C LYS A 166 23.29 6.52 9.90
N VAL A 167 22.07 5.97 9.87
CA VAL A 167 21.51 5.33 8.68
C VAL A 167 21.32 6.34 7.56
N LYS A 168 21.68 5.89 6.35
CA LYS A 168 21.40 6.54 5.07
C LYS A 168 20.63 5.58 4.18
N THR A 169 19.76 6.12 3.34
CA THR A 169 18.92 5.36 2.40
C THR A 169 19.26 5.74 0.97
N LYS A 170 19.65 4.77 0.15
CA LYS A 170 19.83 4.91 -1.29
C LYS A 170 18.59 4.48 -2.03
N VAL A 171 18.25 5.14 -3.13
CA VAL A 171 17.04 4.88 -3.91
C VAL A 171 17.40 4.64 -5.36
N ILE A 172 16.81 3.60 -5.95
CA ILE A 172 16.82 3.38 -7.41
C ILE A 172 15.37 3.30 -7.91
N TRP A 173 15.05 4.16 -8.88
CA TRP A 173 13.76 4.25 -9.52
C TRP A 173 13.70 3.36 -10.77
N VAL A 174 12.69 2.48 -10.85
CA VAL A 174 12.53 1.55 -11.97
C VAL A 174 11.48 1.99 -12.99
N ASN A 175 10.71 3.05 -12.67
CA ASN A 175 9.63 3.59 -13.51
C ASN A 175 8.65 2.49 -13.96
N SER A 176 8.24 1.64 -13.03
CA SER A 176 7.26 0.57 -13.22
C SER A 176 6.70 0.15 -11.86
N TRP A 177 5.41 -0.23 -11.82
CA TRP A 177 4.82 -0.86 -10.65
C TRP A 177 5.26 -2.32 -10.53
N PHE A 178 5.25 -3.04 -11.63
CA PHE A 178 5.57 -4.47 -11.69
C PHE A 178 6.51 -4.75 -12.87
N ASN A 179 7.78 -5.01 -12.58
CA ASN A 179 8.78 -5.48 -13.53
C ASN A 179 9.89 -6.25 -12.79
N PRO A 180 9.73 -7.57 -12.61
CA PRO A 180 10.67 -8.38 -11.83
C PRO A 180 12.14 -8.26 -12.27
N GLY A 181 12.38 -8.09 -13.58
CA GLY A 181 13.74 -7.90 -14.12
C GLY A 181 14.37 -6.60 -13.64
N LYS A 182 13.68 -5.47 -13.86
CA LYS A 182 14.17 -4.14 -13.40
C LYS A 182 14.30 -4.08 -11.89
N GLU A 183 13.36 -4.66 -11.14
CA GLU A 183 13.38 -4.69 -9.68
C GLU A 183 14.59 -5.45 -9.15
N ARG A 184 14.89 -6.62 -9.75
CA ARG A 184 16.07 -7.40 -9.44
C ARG A 184 17.37 -6.64 -9.74
N ASP A 185 17.45 -6.02 -10.91
CA ASP A 185 18.66 -5.27 -11.32
C ASP A 185 18.90 -4.07 -10.39
N ALA A 186 17.85 -3.34 -10.02
CA ALA A 186 17.91 -2.25 -9.05
C ALA A 186 18.36 -2.75 -7.67
N ALA A 187 17.82 -3.87 -7.19
CA ALA A 187 18.24 -4.48 -5.93
C ALA A 187 19.73 -4.84 -5.95
N LEU A 188 20.22 -5.48 -7.02
CA LEU A 188 21.64 -5.84 -7.17
C LEU A 188 22.53 -4.59 -7.23
N ALA A 189 22.10 -3.53 -7.89
CA ALA A 189 22.81 -2.25 -7.92
C ALA A 189 22.90 -1.58 -6.54
N LEU A 190 21.83 -1.62 -5.73
CA LEU A 190 21.85 -1.14 -4.35
C LEU A 190 22.79 -1.95 -3.47
N ILE A 191 22.80 -3.28 -3.62
CA ILE A 191 23.71 -4.19 -2.91
C ILE A 191 25.15 -3.87 -3.24
N SER A 192 25.49 -3.65 -4.53
CA SER A 192 26.83 -3.25 -4.96
C SER A 192 27.29 -1.93 -4.34
N GLN A 193 26.34 -1.07 -3.99
CA GLN A 193 26.54 0.21 -3.29
C GLN A 193 26.53 0.05 -1.76
N LYS A 194 26.69 -1.18 -1.24
CA LYS A 194 26.77 -1.54 0.18
C LYS A 194 25.45 -1.47 0.96
N ALA A 195 24.28 -1.39 0.31
CA ALA A 195 23.02 -1.58 1.00
C ALA A 195 22.92 -3.04 1.48
N ASP A 196 22.64 -3.24 2.77
CA ASP A 196 22.53 -4.56 3.39
C ASP A 196 21.14 -4.89 3.94
N VAL A 197 20.21 -3.93 3.84
CA VAL A 197 18.77 -4.13 4.10
C VAL A 197 17.99 -3.37 3.03
N LEU A 198 17.10 -4.06 2.32
CA LEU A 198 16.33 -3.50 1.21
C LEU A 198 14.84 -3.42 1.55
N MET A 199 14.22 -2.29 1.19
CA MET A 199 12.78 -2.14 1.05
C MET A 199 12.43 -1.95 -0.43
N GLN A 200 11.23 -2.29 -0.80
CA GLN A 200 10.68 -1.99 -2.13
C GLN A 200 9.37 -1.22 -2.03
N ASN A 201 9.07 -0.44 -3.07
CA ASN A 201 7.74 0.08 -3.35
C ASN A 201 7.39 -0.29 -4.80
N THR A 202 7.49 -1.55 -5.09
CA THR A 202 7.20 -2.26 -6.33
C THR A 202 6.54 -3.59 -5.99
N ASP A 203 5.95 -4.27 -6.96
CA ASP A 203 4.95 -5.29 -6.69
C ASP A 203 5.48 -6.73 -6.76
N SER A 204 6.68 -6.97 -7.33
CA SER A 204 7.18 -8.34 -7.44
C SER A 204 8.04 -8.76 -6.24
N PRO A 205 8.22 -10.07 -5.98
CA PRO A 205 9.12 -10.55 -4.94
C PRO A 205 10.61 -10.53 -5.34
N ALA A 206 10.97 -9.95 -6.49
CA ALA A 206 12.33 -10.01 -7.05
C ALA A 206 13.38 -9.38 -6.14
N VAL A 207 13.03 -8.33 -5.38
CA VAL A 207 13.94 -7.70 -4.41
C VAL A 207 14.27 -8.66 -3.24
N VAL A 208 13.27 -9.35 -2.71
CA VAL A 208 13.44 -10.35 -1.64
C VAL A 208 14.28 -11.52 -2.14
N GLN A 209 14.04 -11.98 -3.38
CA GLN A 209 14.83 -13.05 -4.01
C GLN A 209 16.28 -12.63 -4.22
N ALA A 210 16.53 -11.41 -4.69
CA ALA A 210 17.89 -10.88 -4.86
C ALA A 210 18.64 -10.78 -3.51
N ALA A 211 17.96 -10.30 -2.47
CA ALA A 211 18.49 -10.26 -1.10
C ALA A 211 18.87 -11.66 -0.59
N GLN A 212 17.98 -12.64 -0.79
CA GLN A 212 18.22 -14.04 -0.45
C GLN A 212 19.47 -14.61 -1.15
N GLN A 213 19.60 -14.37 -2.45
CA GLN A 213 20.74 -14.82 -3.25
C GLN A 213 22.07 -14.19 -2.80
N LYS A 214 22.03 -12.96 -2.32
CA LYS A 214 23.22 -12.20 -1.90
C LYS A 214 23.52 -12.28 -0.40
N GLY A 215 22.70 -13.00 0.37
CA GLY A 215 22.89 -13.17 1.80
C GLY A 215 22.71 -11.87 2.61
N ILE A 216 21.89 -10.96 2.11
CA ILE A 216 21.47 -9.75 2.82
C ILE A 216 19.98 -9.82 3.16
N TYR A 217 19.41 -8.73 3.67
CA TYR A 217 18.04 -8.71 4.15
C TYR A 217 17.11 -7.86 3.28
N ALA A 218 15.82 -8.21 3.30
CA ALA A 218 14.76 -7.46 2.66
C ALA A 218 13.43 -7.63 3.40
N PHE A 219 12.43 -6.87 2.98
CA PHE A 219 11.09 -6.88 3.53
C PHE A 219 10.07 -7.32 2.48
N GLY A 220 8.97 -7.93 2.94
CA GLY A 220 7.75 -8.02 2.18
C GLY A 220 7.05 -6.66 2.12
N TRP A 221 6.50 -6.32 0.95
CA TRP A 221 5.76 -5.10 0.71
C TRP A 221 4.35 -5.44 0.27
N ASP A 222 3.36 -4.82 0.91
CA ASP A 222 1.91 -5.01 0.73
C ASP A 222 1.40 -6.40 1.13
N SER A 223 2.25 -7.43 1.15
CA SER A 223 1.93 -8.80 1.54
C SER A 223 3.12 -9.55 2.14
N ASP A 224 2.86 -10.76 2.61
CA ASP A 224 3.91 -11.70 3.03
C ASP A 224 4.69 -12.24 1.83
N MET A 225 5.96 -11.89 1.75
CA MET A 225 6.90 -12.39 0.74
C MET A 225 7.94 -13.38 1.30
N SER A 226 7.75 -13.89 2.52
CA SER A 226 8.72 -14.74 3.22
C SER A 226 9.11 -16.01 2.46
N LYS A 227 8.17 -16.61 1.70
CA LYS A 227 8.43 -17.80 0.88
C LYS A 227 9.46 -17.58 -0.24
N PHE A 228 9.67 -16.33 -0.66
CA PHE A 228 10.59 -15.99 -1.74
C PHE A 228 12.02 -15.72 -1.28
N GLY A 229 12.21 -15.57 0.03
CA GLY A 229 13.52 -15.41 0.64
C GLY A 229 13.49 -15.71 2.14
N PRO A 230 13.29 -16.98 2.52
CA PRO A 230 13.02 -17.36 3.92
C PRO A 230 14.14 -17.00 4.91
N LYS A 231 15.37 -16.80 4.43
CA LYS A 231 16.51 -16.34 5.25
C LYS A 231 16.72 -14.84 5.18
N ALA A 232 16.31 -14.20 4.09
CA ALA A 232 16.50 -12.77 3.85
C ALA A 232 15.33 -11.91 4.38
N HIS A 233 14.12 -12.48 4.37
CA HIS A 233 12.90 -11.77 4.77
C HIS A 233 12.90 -11.45 6.27
N LEU A 234 12.87 -10.17 6.62
CA LEU A 234 12.85 -9.74 8.01
C LEU A 234 11.41 -9.61 8.56
N ALA A 235 10.54 -8.97 7.83
CA ALA A 235 9.13 -8.78 8.15
C ALA A 235 8.38 -8.28 6.90
N ALA A 236 7.08 -8.15 6.98
CA ALA A 236 6.27 -7.54 5.91
C ALA A 236 5.43 -6.38 6.45
N SER A 237 5.29 -5.32 5.64
CA SER A 237 4.18 -4.37 5.77
C SER A 237 3.00 -4.96 5.01
N VAL A 238 1.99 -5.43 5.72
CA VAL A 238 0.83 -6.11 5.13
C VAL A 238 -0.37 -5.18 5.10
N LEU A 239 -1.05 -5.13 3.95
CA LEU A 239 -2.23 -4.32 3.73
C LEU A 239 -3.50 -5.16 3.86
N HIS A 240 -4.45 -4.67 4.63
CA HIS A 240 -5.71 -5.33 4.94
C HIS A 240 -6.88 -4.59 4.28
N TRP A 241 -6.99 -4.69 2.96
CA TRP A 241 -7.99 -4.00 2.14
C TRP A 241 -9.44 -4.38 2.48
N GLU A 242 -9.67 -5.56 3.07
CA GLU A 242 -10.98 -5.95 3.57
C GLU A 242 -11.55 -4.98 4.61
N LYS A 243 -10.70 -4.22 5.29
CA LYS A 243 -11.12 -3.16 6.24
C LYS A 243 -11.84 -2.00 5.55
N ILE A 244 -11.61 -1.83 4.26
CA ILE A 244 -12.28 -0.84 3.40
C ILE A 244 -13.38 -1.52 2.59
N TYR A 245 -13.10 -2.66 1.97
CA TYR A 245 -14.03 -3.31 1.04
C TYR A 245 -15.29 -3.83 1.72
N THR A 246 -15.14 -4.51 2.86
CA THR A 246 -16.30 -5.08 3.56
C THR A 246 -17.32 -4.02 3.96
N PRO A 247 -16.95 -2.93 4.67
CA PRO A 247 -17.92 -1.91 5.03
C PRO A 247 -18.46 -1.14 3.82
N ALA A 248 -17.65 -0.88 2.79
CA ALA A 248 -18.13 -0.20 1.58
C ALA A 248 -19.21 -1.03 0.87
N MET A 249 -18.96 -2.32 0.63
CA MET A 249 -19.93 -3.22 0.03
C MET A 249 -21.18 -3.37 0.91
N GLN A 250 -21.04 -3.47 2.23
CA GLN A 250 -22.17 -3.53 3.16
C GLN A 250 -23.04 -2.27 3.10
N GLN A 251 -22.42 -1.09 3.02
CA GLN A 251 -23.14 0.18 2.87
C GLN A 251 -23.88 0.26 1.53
N VAL A 252 -23.28 -0.25 0.45
CA VAL A 252 -23.94 -0.33 -0.87
C VAL A 252 -25.16 -1.23 -0.81
N ALA A 253 -25.07 -2.44 -0.22
CA ALA A 253 -26.19 -3.34 -0.03
C ALA A 253 -27.32 -2.71 0.78
N ASN A 254 -26.99 -1.98 1.82
CA ASN A 254 -27.92 -1.31 2.71
C ASN A 254 -28.45 0.04 2.15
N LYS A 255 -27.96 0.50 0.98
CA LYS A 255 -28.27 1.80 0.37
C LYS A 255 -27.91 3.00 1.28
N THR A 256 -26.90 2.84 2.12
CA THR A 256 -26.40 3.87 3.05
C THR A 256 -25.05 4.44 2.66
N TRP A 257 -24.46 3.94 1.56
CA TRP A 257 -23.17 4.41 1.08
C TRP A 257 -23.21 5.92 0.74
N LYS A 258 -22.16 6.62 1.13
CA LYS A 258 -21.92 8.02 0.79
C LYS A 258 -20.49 8.21 0.30
N PRO A 259 -20.25 9.11 -0.65
CA PRO A 259 -18.89 9.41 -1.10
C PRO A 259 -18.04 9.91 0.07
N ALA A 260 -16.85 9.36 0.18
CA ALA A 260 -15.88 9.72 1.22
C ALA A 260 -14.46 9.62 0.66
N ALA A 261 -13.53 10.30 1.33
CA ALA A 261 -12.10 10.11 1.18
C ALA A 261 -11.60 9.30 2.39
N LEU A 262 -11.36 8.01 2.18
CA LEU A 262 -10.89 7.12 3.22
C LEU A 262 -9.35 7.02 3.13
N TRP A 263 -8.67 7.25 4.25
CA TRP A 263 -7.23 7.01 4.34
C TRP A 263 -6.92 6.27 5.63
N TYR A 264 -7.03 4.94 5.54
CA TYR A 264 -6.91 4.04 6.68
C TYR A 264 -5.45 3.65 6.93
N GLY A 265 -5.09 3.49 8.19
CA GLY A 265 -3.74 3.12 8.59
C GLY A 265 -3.74 2.01 9.65
N VAL A 266 -2.69 2.02 10.45
CA VAL A 266 -2.52 1.12 11.60
C VAL A 266 -3.68 1.27 12.58
N LYS A 267 -4.20 2.49 12.77
CA LYS A 267 -5.34 2.75 13.67
C LYS A 267 -6.61 2.00 13.27
N GLN A 268 -6.84 1.74 11.98
CA GLN A 268 -7.98 0.99 11.48
C GLN A 268 -7.64 -0.48 11.17
N ASP A 269 -6.48 -0.95 11.62
CA ASP A 269 -5.96 -2.28 11.27
C ASP A 269 -5.80 -2.54 9.77
N ALA A 270 -5.68 -1.49 8.96
CA ALA A 270 -5.52 -1.59 7.52
C ALA A 270 -4.06 -1.75 7.08
N VAL A 271 -3.11 -1.39 7.94
CA VAL A 271 -1.67 -1.56 7.75
C VAL A 271 -1.08 -2.19 9.00
N LYS A 272 -0.33 -3.29 8.85
CA LYS A 272 0.33 -3.98 9.96
C LYS A 272 1.73 -4.45 9.58
N ILE A 273 2.62 -4.47 10.58
CA ILE A 273 3.87 -5.20 10.43
C ILE A 273 3.68 -6.64 10.93
N GLU A 274 3.90 -7.58 10.04
CA GLU A 274 3.60 -9.01 10.26
C GLU A 274 4.74 -9.90 9.74
N ASN A 275 4.61 -11.20 9.90
CA ASN A 275 5.44 -12.25 9.30
C ASN A 275 6.94 -12.05 9.54
N PHE A 276 7.31 -11.83 10.81
CA PHE A 276 8.71 -11.68 11.20
C PHE A 276 9.51 -12.95 10.88
N GLY A 277 10.60 -12.77 10.14
CA GLY A 277 11.52 -13.83 9.76
C GLY A 277 12.44 -14.29 10.89
N PRO A 278 13.10 -15.44 10.72
CA PRO A 278 13.95 -16.05 11.75
C PRO A 278 15.19 -15.22 12.10
N ALA A 279 15.62 -14.34 11.21
CA ALA A 279 16.78 -13.47 11.43
C ALA A 279 16.49 -12.26 12.34
N VAL A 280 15.22 -12.01 12.70
CA VAL A 280 14.82 -10.87 13.52
C VAL A 280 14.88 -11.23 15.00
N PRO A 281 15.79 -10.65 15.79
CA PRO A 281 15.84 -10.87 17.22
C PRO A 281 14.57 -10.43 17.94
N ALA A 282 14.19 -11.09 19.02
CA ALA A 282 12.99 -10.79 19.79
C ALA A 282 12.90 -9.31 20.21
N LYS A 283 14.03 -8.69 20.58
CA LYS A 283 14.11 -7.26 20.93
C LYS A 283 13.76 -6.36 19.74
N VAL A 284 14.24 -6.68 18.55
CA VAL A 284 13.96 -5.90 17.31
C VAL A 284 12.49 -6.04 16.94
N LYS A 285 11.94 -7.26 16.96
CA LYS A 285 10.51 -7.52 16.79
C LYS A 285 9.68 -6.69 17.77
N GLN A 286 10.03 -6.68 19.04
CA GLN A 286 9.31 -5.93 20.05
C GLN A 286 9.35 -4.41 19.79
N SER A 287 10.50 -3.89 19.34
CA SER A 287 10.62 -2.46 18.96
C SER A 287 9.65 -2.08 17.85
N ALA A 288 9.52 -2.91 16.82
CA ALA A 288 8.59 -2.69 15.71
C ALA A 288 7.13 -2.77 16.17
N LEU A 289 6.79 -3.74 17.00
CA LEU A 289 5.44 -3.88 17.58
C LEU A 289 5.09 -2.72 18.53
N ASN A 290 6.06 -2.19 19.27
CA ASN A 290 5.89 -1.00 20.08
C ASN A 290 5.60 0.23 19.22
N ALA A 291 6.30 0.39 18.07
CA ALA A 291 6.04 1.45 17.12
C ALA A 291 4.62 1.30 16.53
N GLN A 292 4.20 0.10 16.15
CA GLN A 292 2.83 -0.17 15.68
C GLN A 292 1.79 0.22 16.75
N SER A 293 1.99 -0.20 18.00
CA SER A 293 1.09 0.14 19.09
C SER A 293 1.02 1.64 19.35
N ALA A 294 2.15 2.34 19.26
CA ALA A 294 2.21 3.79 19.46
C ALA A 294 1.52 4.55 18.32
N ILE A 295 1.66 4.09 17.06
CA ILE A 295 0.93 4.64 15.90
C ILE A 295 -0.57 4.38 16.07
N HIS A 296 -0.97 3.17 16.45
CA HIS A 296 -2.37 2.82 16.69
C HIS A 296 -3.02 3.72 17.74
N LYS A 297 -2.30 4.00 18.84
CA LYS A 297 -2.74 4.89 19.94
C LYS A 297 -2.66 6.37 19.58
N GLY A 298 -2.01 6.74 18.47
CA GLY A 298 -1.78 8.12 18.05
C GLY A 298 -0.72 8.87 18.86
N THR A 299 0.09 8.15 19.65
CA THR A 299 1.20 8.71 20.45
C THR A 299 2.50 8.83 19.64
N LEU A 300 2.57 8.17 18.49
CA LEU A 300 3.64 8.27 17.51
C LEU A 300 3.04 8.61 16.13
N HIS A 301 3.62 9.59 15.46
CA HIS A 301 3.35 9.87 14.05
C HIS A 301 4.65 9.72 13.25
N PRO A 302 4.70 8.93 12.14
CA PRO A 302 5.93 8.73 11.36
C PRO A 302 6.62 10.02 10.93
N PHE A 303 5.84 11.06 10.65
CA PHE A 303 6.33 12.41 10.31
C PHE A 303 6.15 13.39 11.46
N GLN A 304 6.65 13.02 12.64
CA GLN A 304 6.74 13.88 13.82
C GLN A 304 8.10 14.57 13.85
N GLY A 305 8.10 15.88 14.10
CA GLY A 305 9.30 16.70 14.08
C GLY A 305 10.24 16.49 15.31
N PRO A 306 11.50 16.93 15.14
CA PRO A 306 12.00 17.77 14.04
C PRO A 306 12.30 16.95 12.80
N ILE A 307 11.90 17.45 11.63
CA ILE A 307 12.18 16.85 10.31
C ILE A 307 12.88 17.88 9.44
N TYR A 308 13.96 17.47 8.81
CA TYR A 308 14.75 18.26 7.90
C TYR A 308 14.78 17.65 6.49
N LYS A 309 14.83 18.48 5.46
CA LYS A 309 15.16 18.06 4.10
C LYS A 309 16.66 17.70 3.98
N GLN A 310 17.04 17.15 2.83
CA GLN A 310 18.44 16.82 2.51
C GLN A 310 19.38 18.03 2.64
N ASP A 311 18.93 19.23 2.27
CA ASP A 311 19.68 20.48 2.32
C ASP A 311 19.75 21.10 3.73
N GLY A 312 19.16 20.45 4.73
CA GLY A 312 19.12 20.94 6.10
C GLY A 312 17.95 21.87 6.43
N THR A 313 17.09 22.18 5.46
CA THR A 313 15.89 23.01 5.70
C THR A 313 14.94 22.32 6.67
N LEU A 314 14.55 23.00 7.73
CA LEU A 314 13.56 22.52 8.69
C LEU A 314 12.16 22.51 8.05
N VAL A 315 11.51 21.33 8.05
CA VAL A 315 10.14 21.15 7.53
C VAL A 315 9.12 21.11 8.65
N ILE A 316 9.42 20.33 9.69
CA ILE A 316 8.54 20.17 10.87
C ILE A 316 9.37 20.45 12.11
N ALA A 317 8.95 21.43 12.91
CA ALA A 317 9.60 21.75 14.18
C ALA A 317 9.36 20.67 15.24
N LYS A 318 10.19 20.65 16.28
CA LYS A 318 10.01 19.74 17.42
C LYS A 318 8.60 19.85 18.02
N GLY A 319 7.95 18.73 18.22
CA GLY A 319 6.58 18.64 18.73
C GLY A 319 5.48 18.79 17.67
N GLY A 320 5.81 19.24 16.45
CA GLY A 320 4.88 19.27 15.33
C GLY A 320 4.75 17.91 14.63
N LYS A 321 3.71 17.77 13.83
CA LYS A 321 3.51 16.63 12.92
C LYS A 321 3.02 17.13 11.56
N MET A 322 3.36 16.39 10.51
CA MET A 322 2.91 16.73 9.16
C MET A 322 1.41 16.45 9.01
N THR A 323 0.71 17.36 8.34
CA THR A 323 -0.71 17.21 8.02
C THR A 323 -0.94 16.24 6.87
N ASP A 324 -2.13 15.66 6.78
CA ASP A 324 -2.52 14.78 5.66
C ASP A 324 -2.40 15.49 4.31
N GLU A 325 -2.74 16.78 4.26
CA GLU A 325 -2.57 17.58 3.04
C GLU A 325 -1.10 17.67 2.61
N ALA A 326 -0.20 17.97 3.54
CA ALA A 326 1.24 18.06 3.26
C ALA A 326 1.82 16.69 2.88
N LEU A 327 1.38 15.62 3.53
CA LEU A 327 1.73 14.24 3.17
C LEU A 327 1.28 13.89 1.75
N GLY A 328 0.07 14.29 1.35
CA GLY A 328 -0.48 14.06 0.02
C GLY A 328 0.24 14.81 -1.11
N LYS A 329 1.04 15.84 -0.77
CA LYS A 329 1.79 16.69 -1.72
C LYS A 329 3.31 16.52 -1.59
N MET A 330 3.79 15.49 -0.88
CA MET A 330 5.21 15.33 -0.57
C MET A 330 6.06 15.18 -1.84
N ASN A 331 7.02 16.09 -2.03
CA ASN A 331 7.86 16.16 -3.21
C ASN A 331 9.35 16.45 -2.84
N PHE A 332 9.79 16.02 -1.69
CA PHE A 332 11.17 16.20 -1.21
C PHE A 332 11.64 14.96 -0.45
N TYR A 333 12.94 14.77 -0.38
CA TYR A 333 13.57 13.79 0.49
C TYR A 333 13.93 14.38 1.85
N VAL A 334 13.74 13.59 2.91
CA VAL A 334 14.23 13.90 4.25
C VAL A 334 15.75 13.72 4.33
N LYS A 335 16.38 14.37 5.29
CA LYS A 335 17.80 14.18 5.61
C LYS A 335 18.10 12.71 5.87
N GLY A 336 19.10 12.17 5.18
CA GLY A 336 19.50 10.77 5.24
C GLY A 336 19.10 9.96 4.01
N VAL A 337 18.15 10.42 3.20
CA VAL A 337 17.96 9.86 1.85
C VAL A 337 19.04 10.42 0.93
N GLU A 338 19.73 9.58 0.18
CA GLU A 338 20.78 9.95 -0.76
C GLU A 338 20.26 9.99 -2.21
N GLY A 339 20.83 10.84 -3.04
CA GLY A 339 20.43 11.05 -4.42
C GLY A 339 19.45 12.21 -4.60
N SER A 340 18.97 12.39 -5.82
CA SER A 340 17.97 13.41 -6.18
C SER A 340 16.62 12.77 -6.49
N LEU A 341 15.55 13.46 -6.14
CA LEU A 341 14.23 13.10 -6.59
C LEU A 341 14.13 13.34 -8.11
N PRO A 342 13.72 12.34 -8.92
CA PRO A 342 13.48 12.56 -10.35
C PRO A 342 12.44 13.66 -10.59
N LYS A 343 12.65 14.44 -11.66
CA LYS A 343 11.72 15.51 -12.07
C LYS A 343 10.59 14.97 -12.90
#